data_bfdfab6f2c5cd27da94bc86225142303
#
_entry.id   bfdfab6f2c5cd27da94bc86225142303
#
_cell.length_a   1.000
_cell.length_b   1.000
_cell.length_c   1.000
_cell.angle_alpha   90.00
_cell.angle_beta   90.00
_cell.angle_gamma   90.00
#
_symmetry.space_group_name_H-M   'P 1'
#
loop_
_entity.id
_entity.type
_entity.pdbx_description
1 polymer ?
#
loop_
_entity_poly.entity_id
_entity_poly.type
_entity_poly.pdbx_seq_one_letter_code
_entity_poly.pdbx_strand_id
1 'polypeptide(L)'
;MAQATTRNEPLIDFASDTAKAANLLLQISGTTLRVINRIQSGVAAATVRTPELLGLTLAPAFPIKKVFSEYEFNTPYPDSVTLAQETKYVEVPNLGYGEEQGYDALSTIEEKVIEYLRAILISESAPICTARIFGIKDNYLLGFRVICIDEKQSIKATITITSIIYSFDAEETTISGPTEIDFVRKE
;
A
#
# COMPACT_ATOMS: atom_id res chain seq x y z
N MET A 1 5.16 3.64 -24.00
CA MET A 1 5.34 5.07 -23.67
C MET A 1 3.98 5.58 -23.25
N ALA A 2 3.80 5.92 -21.98
CA ALA A 2 2.60 6.56 -21.51
C ALA A 2 2.54 7.97 -22.08
N GLN A 3 1.51 8.31 -22.85
CA GLN A 3 1.27 9.67 -23.27
C GLN A 3 0.85 10.47 -22.03
N ALA A 4 1.70 11.41 -21.62
CA ALA A 4 1.33 12.41 -20.65
C ALA A 4 0.29 13.32 -21.31
N THR A 5 -0.99 13.12 -21.00
CA THR A 5 -2.01 14.11 -21.28
C THR A 5 -1.74 15.29 -20.36
N THR A 6 -1.46 16.44 -20.95
CA THR A 6 -1.33 17.72 -20.23
C THR A 6 -2.69 18.09 -19.64
N ARG A 7 -2.95 17.64 -18.41
CA ARG A 7 -4.01 18.20 -17.58
C ARG A 7 -3.42 19.43 -16.88
N ASN A 8 -4.20 20.49 -16.76
CA ASN A 8 -3.86 21.66 -15.92
C ASN A 8 -3.99 21.34 -14.43
N GLU A 9 -3.42 20.23 -14.01
CA GLU A 9 -3.37 19.79 -12.63
C GLU A 9 -2.02 20.18 -12.02
N PRO A 10 -1.97 20.57 -10.75
CA PRO A 10 -0.71 20.76 -10.06
C PRO A 10 0.16 19.50 -10.19
N LEU A 11 1.45 19.68 -10.42
CA LEU A 11 2.41 18.56 -10.61
C LEU A 11 2.34 17.55 -9.47
N ILE A 12 2.03 18.02 -8.27
CA ILE A 12 1.92 17.21 -7.06
C ILE A 12 0.71 16.28 -7.10
N ASP A 13 -0.43 16.75 -7.61
CA ASP A 13 -1.65 15.95 -7.73
C ASP A 13 -1.47 14.89 -8.80
N PHE A 14 -0.89 15.24 -9.94
CA PHE A 14 -0.51 14.30 -10.99
C PHE A 14 0.46 13.22 -10.47
N ALA A 15 1.50 13.61 -9.71
CA ALA A 15 2.45 12.66 -9.14
C ALA A 15 1.79 11.76 -8.08
N SER A 16 0.87 12.32 -7.27
CA SER A 16 0.12 11.55 -6.27
C SER A 16 -0.79 10.52 -6.92
N ASP A 17 -1.52 10.91 -7.95
CA ASP A 17 -2.45 10.02 -8.64
C ASP A 17 -1.70 8.94 -9.43
N THR A 18 -0.57 9.30 -10.05
CA THR A 18 0.30 8.33 -10.70
C THR A 18 0.89 7.32 -9.70
N ALA A 19 1.31 7.78 -8.52
CA ALA A 19 1.82 6.89 -7.48
C ALA A 19 0.72 5.96 -6.94
N LYS A 20 -0.47 6.50 -6.64
CA LYS A 20 -1.63 5.69 -6.21
C LYS A 20 -1.99 4.65 -7.25
N ALA A 21 -2.08 5.07 -8.51
CA ALA A 21 -2.37 4.20 -9.63
C ALA A 21 -1.34 3.08 -9.81
N ALA A 22 -0.09 3.30 -9.47
CA ALA A 22 0.96 2.27 -9.45
C ALA A 22 1.05 1.51 -8.10
N ASN A 23 0.08 1.69 -7.20
CA ASN A 23 0.10 1.15 -5.84
C ASN A 23 1.37 1.51 -5.05
N LEU A 24 1.84 2.73 -5.24
CA LEU A 24 3.01 3.29 -4.59
C LEU A 24 2.59 4.37 -3.58
N LEU A 25 3.49 4.68 -2.65
CA LEU A 25 3.37 5.81 -1.75
C LEU A 25 4.19 6.99 -2.26
N LEU A 26 3.61 8.17 -2.23
CA LEU A 26 4.32 9.41 -2.48
C LEU A 26 4.65 10.08 -1.15
N GLN A 27 5.92 10.32 -0.90
CA GLN A 27 6.39 11.08 0.26
C GLN A 27 7.06 12.37 -0.21
N ILE A 28 6.66 13.49 0.40
CA ILE A 28 7.29 14.79 0.19
C ILE A 28 8.00 15.16 1.48
N SER A 29 9.30 15.44 1.38
CA SER A 29 10.12 15.92 2.51
C SER A 29 10.97 17.10 2.04
N GLY A 30 10.59 18.30 2.45
CA GLY A 30 11.19 19.54 1.96
C GLY A 30 11.05 19.65 0.43
N THR A 31 12.17 19.65 -0.28
CA THR A 31 12.23 19.70 -1.75
C THR A 31 12.34 18.33 -2.42
N THR A 32 12.34 17.26 -1.64
CA THR A 32 12.55 15.90 -2.14
C THR A 32 11.22 15.16 -2.28
N LEU A 33 10.97 14.63 -3.47
CA LEU A 33 9.86 13.74 -3.78
C LEU A 33 10.39 12.30 -3.80
N ARG A 34 9.78 11.41 -3.03
CA ARG A 34 10.11 9.98 -2.99
C ARG A 34 8.91 9.16 -3.40
N VAL A 35 9.15 8.15 -4.22
CA VAL A 35 8.15 7.14 -4.58
C VAL A 35 8.60 5.82 -3.97
N ILE A 36 7.73 5.20 -3.19
CA ILE A 36 8.08 4.05 -2.34
C ILE A 36 7.03 2.95 -2.54
N ASN A 37 7.45 1.70 -2.61
CA ASN A 37 6.53 0.57 -2.61
C ASN A 37 5.77 0.49 -1.29
N ARG A 38 4.45 0.27 -1.33
CA ARG A 38 3.60 0.11 -0.15
C ARG A 38 3.98 -1.10 0.69
N ILE A 39 4.43 -2.17 0.04
CA ILE A 39 4.88 -3.38 0.70
C ILE A 39 6.36 -3.54 0.38
N GLN A 40 7.18 -3.52 1.39
CA GLN A 40 8.60 -3.77 1.26
C GLN A 40 8.95 -5.13 1.87
N SER A 41 9.66 -5.95 1.10
CA SER A 41 10.35 -7.13 1.59
C SER A 41 11.75 -6.71 2.01
N GLY A 42 12.18 -7.03 3.22
CA GLY A 42 13.53 -6.69 3.68
C GLY A 42 13.66 -6.69 5.19
N VAL A 43 14.86 -6.34 5.66
CA VAL A 43 15.17 -6.24 7.08
C VAL A 43 14.42 -5.05 7.68
N ALA A 44 13.87 -5.23 8.88
CA ALA A 44 13.21 -4.15 9.60
C ALA A 44 14.22 -3.04 9.94
N ALA A 45 13.81 -1.78 9.73
CA ALA A 45 14.63 -0.61 10.01
C ALA A 45 14.78 -0.36 11.51
N ALA A 46 13.79 -0.76 12.32
CA ALA A 46 13.78 -0.59 13.76
C ALA A 46 12.98 -1.68 14.47
N THR A 47 13.27 -1.88 15.75
CA THR A 47 12.48 -2.72 16.64
C THR A 47 12.09 -1.89 17.86
N VAL A 48 10.80 -1.85 18.16
CA VAL A 48 10.21 -1.14 19.30
C VAL A 48 9.62 -2.15 20.27
N ARG A 49 9.91 -2.01 21.55
CA ARG A 49 9.44 -2.90 22.62
C ARG A 49 8.79 -2.10 23.75
N THR A 50 8.05 -2.75 24.60
CA THR A 50 7.67 -2.19 25.90
C THR A 50 8.93 -1.87 26.74
N PRO A 51 9.07 -0.69 27.38
CA PRO A 51 8.02 0.32 27.61
C PRO A 51 7.87 1.40 26.51
N GLU A 52 8.72 1.42 25.49
CA GLU A 52 8.68 2.44 24.43
C GLU A 52 7.42 2.30 23.55
N LEU A 53 6.91 1.08 23.38
CA LEU A 53 5.64 0.81 22.72
C LEU A 53 4.50 1.11 23.70
N LEU A 54 3.76 2.20 23.45
CA LEU A 54 2.65 2.66 24.30
C LEU A 54 1.35 1.91 24.00
N GLY A 55 1.16 1.41 22.80
CA GLY A 55 0.00 0.66 22.41
C GLY A 55 0.08 0.13 21.00
N LEU A 56 -0.63 -0.99 20.79
CA LEU A 56 -0.75 -1.65 19.50
C LEU A 56 -2.24 -1.91 19.24
N THR A 57 -2.75 -1.42 18.13
CA THR A 57 -4.14 -1.61 17.71
C THR A 57 -4.16 -2.29 16.35
N LEU A 58 -4.90 -3.40 16.27
CA LEU A 58 -5.06 -4.15 15.04
C LEU A 58 -6.46 -3.89 14.48
N ALA A 59 -6.51 -3.43 13.24
CA ALA A 59 -7.73 -3.44 12.45
C ALA A 59 -7.75 -4.75 11.63
N PRO A 60 -8.86 -5.48 11.61
CA PRO A 60 -8.96 -6.70 10.81
C PRO A 60 -8.77 -6.36 9.34
N ALA A 61 -8.24 -7.31 8.59
CA ALA A 61 -8.19 -7.21 7.14
C ALA A 61 -9.61 -7.04 6.57
N PHE A 62 -9.75 -6.23 5.54
CA PHE A 62 -11.02 -6.14 4.81
C PHE A 62 -11.24 -7.46 4.06
N PRO A 63 -12.40 -8.11 4.21
CA PRO A 63 -12.65 -9.37 3.51
C PRO A 63 -12.90 -9.08 2.02
N ILE A 64 -11.88 -9.25 1.21
CA ILE A 64 -11.96 -9.12 -0.25
C ILE A 64 -12.08 -10.51 -0.85
N LYS A 65 -13.12 -10.75 -1.66
CA LYS A 65 -13.35 -11.98 -2.40
C LYS A 65 -12.57 -12.01 -3.71
N LYS A 66 -12.56 -10.89 -4.42
CA LYS A 66 -11.78 -10.70 -5.65
C LYS A 66 -11.56 -9.23 -5.94
N VAL A 67 -10.51 -8.93 -6.66
CA VAL A 67 -10.30 -7.65 -7.33
C VAL A 67 -10.43 -7.83 -8.83
N PHE A 68 -10.99 -6.85 -9.50
CA PHE A 68 -11.17 -6.90 -10.95
C PHE A 68 -10.94 -5.55 -11.61
N SER A 69 -10.72 -5.58 -12.90
CA SER A 69 -10.61 -4.40 -13.75
C SER A 69 -11.29 -4.64 -15.10
N GLU A 70 -11.99 -3.63 -15.55
CA GLU A 70 -12.43 -3.51 -16.94
C GLU A 70 -11.54 -2.49 -17.64
N TYR A 71 -11.01 -2.81 -18.80
CA TYR A 71 -10.15 -1.91 -19.54
C TYR A 71 -10.37 -1.98 -21.03
N GLU A 72 -10.15 -0.86 -21.69
CA GLU A 72 -10.25 -0.77 -23.13
C GLU A 72 -8.93 -1.18 -23.79
N PHE A 73 -9.05 -2.07 -24.74
CA PHE A 73 -7.94 -2.58 -25.51
C PHE A 73 -8.14 -2.21 -26.99
N ASN A 74 -7.15 -1.56 -27.56
CA ASN A 74 -7.15 -1.21 -28.97
C ASN A 74 -6.37 -2.25 -29.76
N THR A 75 -7.06 -3.03 -30.56
CA THR A 75 -6.44 -4.01 -31.45
C THR A 75 -6.35 -3.44 -32.87
N PRO A 76 -5.15 -3.38 -33.47
CA PRO A 76 -5.05 -2.96 -34.87
C PRO A 76 -5.73 -4.02 -35.76
N TYR A 77 -6.59 -3.57 -36.68
CA TYR A 77 -7.09 -4.43 -37.74
C TYR A 77 -5.95 -4.77 -38.69
N PRO A 78 -5.85 -6.03 -39.19
CA PRO A 78 -4.70 -6.48 -40.00
C PRO A 78 -4.46 -5.66 -41.25
N ASP A 79 -5.52 -5.07 -41.85
CA ASP A 79 -5.47 -4.38 -43.13
C ASP A 79 -5.94 -2.92 -43.07
N SER A 80 -6.04 -2.31 -41.91
CA SER A 80 -6.52 -0.95 -41.77
C SER A 80 -5.80 -0.15 -40.69
N VAL A 81 -5.79 1.18 -40.84
CA VAL A 81 -5.34 2.12 -39.79
C VAL A 81 -6.39 2.27 -38.65
N THR A 82 -7.52 1.61 -38.77
CA THR A 82 -8.62 1.66 -37.80
C THR A 82 -8.30 0.70 -36.64
N LEU A 83 -8.44 1.19 -35.40
CA LEU A 83 -8.34 0.36 -34.22
C LEU A 83 -9.72 -0.13 -33.81
N ALA A 84 -9.84 -1.43 -33.53
CA ALA A 84 -11.02 -1.95 -32.86
C ALA A 84 -10.86 -1.70 -31.35
N GLN A 85 -11.87 -1.08 -30.76
CA GLN A 85 -11.94 -0.88 -29.33
C GLN A 85 -12.71 -2.06 -28.73
N GLU A 86 -12.05 -2.84 -27.90
CA GLU A 86 -12.63 -3.97 -27.19
C GLU A 86 -12.50 -3.73 -25.70
N THR A 87 -13.56 -4.00 -24.96
CA THR A 87 -13.53 -4.02 -23.50
C THR A 87 -13.10 -5.40 -23.04
N LYS A 88 -12.03 -5.47 -22.25
CA LYS A 88 -11.55 -6.68 -21.60
C LYS A 88 -11.80 -6.63 -20.11
N TYR A 89 -12.11 -7.79 -19.55
CA TYR A 89 -12.32 -7.99 -18.14
C TYR A 89 -11.27 -8.96 -17.60
N VAL A 90 -10.62 -8.57 -16.53
CA VAL A 90 -9.67 -9.44 -15.80
C VAL A 90 -9.98 -9.41 -14.32
N GLU A 91 -9.77 -10.53 -13.65
CA GLU A 91 -9.97 -10.67 -12.21
C GLU A 91 -8.87 -11.45 -11.55
N VAL A 92 -8.60 -11.13 -10.29
CA VAL A 92 -7.72 -11.89 -9.41
C VAL A 92 -8.56 -12.33 -8.20
N PRO A 93 -8.86 -13.63 -8.08
CA PRO A 93 -9.63 -14.17 -6.97
C PRO A 93 -8.77 -14.24 -5.70
N ASN A 94 -9.45 -14.12 -4.56
CA ASN A 94 -8.91 -14.41 -3.24
C ASN A 94 -9.66 -15.62 -2.64
N LEU A 95 -9.02 -16.32 -1.73
CA LEU A 95 -9.60 -17.54 -1.09
C LEU A 95 -10.63 -17.18 0.01
N GLY A 96 -11.00 -15.92 0.16
CA GLY A 96 -11.89 -15.43 1.21
C GLY A 96 -13.34 -15.25 0.78
N TYR A 97 -14.19 -15.04 1.77
CA TYR A 97 -15.52 -14.49 1.61
C TYR A 97 -15.41 -12.98 1.79
N GLY A 98 -16.06 -12.19 0.92
CA GLY A 98 -16.03 -10.75 1.07
C GLY A 98 -16.57 -10.02 -0.14
N GLU A 99 -16.25 -8.76 -0.24
CA GLU A 99 -16.69 -7.90 -1.32
C GLU A 99 -15.82 -8.06 -2.57
N GLU A 100 -16.42 -7.77 -3.72
CA GLU A 100 -15.75 -7.67 -5.00
C GLU A 100 -15.41 -6.19 -5.23
N GLN A 101 -14.15 -5.90 -5.54
CA GLN A 101 -13.68 -4.52 -5.72
C GLN A 101 -13.11 -4.33 -7.13
N GLY A 102 -13.64 -3.30 -7.83
CA GLY A 102 -13.17 -2.90 -9.14
C GLY A 102 -12.14 -1.78 -9.05
N TYR A 103 -11.14 -1.84 -9.92
CA TYR A 103 -10.08 -0.84 -10.04
C TYR A 103 -9.86 -0.47 -11.49
N ASP A 104 -9.50 0.78 -11.74
CA ASP A 104 -9.15 1.24 -13.09
C ASP A 104 -7.85 0.58 -13.56
N ALA A 105 -7.85 0.13 -14.79
CA ALA A 105 -6.67 -0.46 -15.39
C ALA A 105 -5.61 0.61 -15.68
N LEU A 106 -4.37 0.33 -15.32
CA LEU A 106 -3.23 1.23 -15.56
C LEU A 106 -2.48 0.92 -16.86
N SER A 107 -2.86 -0.14 -17.52
CA SER A 107 -2.20 -0.65 -18.72
C SER A 107 -3.23 -1.28 -19.66
N THR A 108 -2.91 -1.32 -20.93
CA THR A 108 -3.64 -2.08 -21.95
C THR A 108 -3.07 -3.49 -22.13
N ILE A 109 -2.05 -3.85 -21.37
CA ILE A 109 -1.40 -5.17 -21.38
C ILE A 109 -1.96 -6.00 -20.22
N GLU A 110 -2.67 -7.07 -20.53
CA GLU A 110 -3.35 -7.93 -19.55
C GLU A 110 -2.46 -8.39 -18.40
N GLU A 111 -1.25 -8.88 -18.71
CA GLU A 111 -0.32 -9.33 -17.67
C GLU A 111 0.02 -8.22 -16.66
N LYS A 112 0.17 -6.97 -17.13
CA LYS A 112 0.44 -5.81 -16.27
C LYS A 112 -0.77 -5.42 -15.43
N VAL A 113 -1.97 -5.56 -15.96
CA VAL A 113 -3.21 -5.34 -15.20
C VAL A 113 -3.33 -6.40 -14.12
N ILE A 114 -3.05 -7.67 -14.43
CA ILE A 114 -3.08 -8.75 -13.43
C ILE A 114 -2.01 -8.56 -12.34
N GLU A 115 -0.79 -8.16 -12.69
CA GLU A 115 0.27 -7.84 -11.72
C GLU A 115 -0.18 -6.73 -10.76
N TYR A 116 -0.76 -5.68 -11.32
CA TYR A 116 -1.30 -4.56 -10.55
C TYR A 116 -2.43 -5.00 -9.60
N LEU A 117 -3.41 -5.76 -10.09
CA LEU A 117 -4.52 -6.27 -9.28
C LEU A 117 -4.02 -7.19 -8.15
N ARG A 118 -3.00 -8.02 -8.40
CA ARG A 118 -2.36 -8.85 -7.36
C ARG A 118 -1.71 -7.99 -6.27
N ALA A 119 -1.01 -6.93 -6.66
CA ALA A 119 -0.38 -6.03 -5.71
C ALA A 119 -1.43 -5.30 -4.84
N ILE A 120 -2.54 -4.87 -5.44
CA ILE A 120 -3.68 -4.31 -4.70
C ILE A 120 -4.25 -5.33 -3.73
N LEU A 121 -4.56 -6.54 -4.21
CA LEU A 121 -5.16 -7.57 -3.37
C LEU A 121 -4.29 -7.85 -2.13
N ILE A 122 -2.98 -7.94 -2.29
CA ILE A 122 -2.05 -8.14 -1.17
C ILE A 122 -2.09 -6.96 -0.20
N SER A 123 -2.10 -5.72 -0.71
CA SER A 123 -2.07 -4.52 0.14
C SER A 123 -3.38 -4.29 0.90
N GLU A 124 -4.51 -4.51 0.23
CA GLU A 124 -5.84 -4.26 0.81
C GLU A 124 -6.32 -5.43 1.70
N SER A 125 -5.84 -6.65 1.44
CA SER A 125 -6.16 -7.82 2.27
C SER A 125 -5.29 -7.93 3.52
N ALA A 126 -4.23 -7.15 3.65
CA ALA A 126 -3.38 -7.19 4.82
C ALA A 126 -4.07 -6.52 6.03
N PRO A 127 -4.00 -7.11 7.22
CA PRO A 127 -4.46 -6.42 8.42
C PRO A 127 -3.63 -5.15 8.63
N ILE A 128 -4.29 -4.08 9.09
CA ILE A 128 -3.63 -2.81 9.39
C ILE A 128 -3.33 -2.76 10.88
N CYS A 129 -2.09 -2.47 11.21
CA CYS A 129 -1.68 -2.23 12.57
C CYS A 129 -1.33 -0.75 12.77
N THR A 130 -1.78 -0.21 13.89
CA THR A 130 -1.39 1.11 14.37
C THR A 130 -0.61 0.94 15.67
N ALA A 131 0.61 1.47 15.70
CA ALA A 131 1.46 1.46 16.89
C ALA A 131 1.70 2.89 17.37
N ARG A 132 1.48 3.12 18.68
CA ARG A 132 1.85 4.35 19.37
C ARG A 132 3.17 4.13 20.09
N ILE A 133 4.13 5.00 19.83
CA ILE A 133 5.53 4.87 20.25
C ILE A 133 5.89 6.13 21.01
N PHE A 134 6.54 5.98 22.16
CA PHE A 134 7.05 7.11 22.93
C PHE A 134 8.22 7.79 22.21
N GLY A 135 8.21 9.11 22.26
CA GLY A 135 9.20 9.97 21.62
C GLY A 135 8.90 10.26 20.15
N ILE A 136 9.47 11.34 19.67
CA ILE A 136 9.36 11.75 18.26
C ILE A 136 10.40 10.98 17.44
N LYS A 137 9.94 10.14 16.53
CA LYS A 137 10.77 9.30 15.65
C LYS A 137 10.92 9.95 14.27
N ASP A 138 11.62 11.06 14.21
CA ASP A 138 11.81 11.87 12.99
C ASP A 138 12.59 11.14 11.89
N ASN A 139 13.31 10.08 12.25
CA ASN A 139 14.04 9.21 11.33
C ASN A 139 13.18 8.11 10.67
N TYR A 140 11.90 7.96 11.09
CA TYR A 140 11.00 7.03 10.44
C TYR A 140 10.51 7.60 9.11
N LEU A 141 10.45 6.74 8.10
CA LEU A 141 10.02 7.11 6.75
C LEU A 141 8.91 6.17 6.30
N LEU A 142 8.07 6.66 5.40
CA LEU A 142 7.10 5.80 4.71
C LEU A 142 7.82 4.66 3.98
N GLY A 143 7.23 3.47 4.01
CA GLY A 143 7.82 2.25 3.47
C GLY A 143 8.83 1.56 4.39
N PHE A 144 9.25 2.16 5.51
CA PHE A 144 10.06 1.45 6.49
C PHE A 144 9.28 0.32 7.14
N ARG A 145 9.97 -0.78 7.43
CA ARG A 145 9.44 -1.87 8.23
C ARG A 145 9.90 -1.71 9.67
N VAL A 146 8.93 -1.70 10.58
CA VAL A 146 9.19 -1.57 12.03
C VAL A 146 8.57 -2.77 12.74
N ILE A 147 9.38 -3.44 13.55
CA ILE A 147 8.92 -4.53 14.41
C ILE A 147 8.45 -3.93 15.73
N CYS A 148 7.18 -4.08 16.05
CA CYS A 148 6.59 -3.72 17.33
C CYS A 148 6.33 -4.98 18.16
N ILE A 149 6.88 -5.05 19.36
CA ILE A 149 6.73 -6.20 20.27
C ILE A 149 5.98 -5.75 21.51
N ASP A 150 4.74 -6.19 21.62
CA ASP A 150 3.95 -6.05 22.84
C ASP A 150 4.11 -7.30 23.71
N GLU A 151 4.95 -7.20 24.71
CA GLU A 151 5.25 -8.31 25.63
C GLU A 151 4.04 -8.67 26.50
N LYS A 152 3.14 -7.71 26.77
CA LYS A 152 1.94 -7.94 27.57
C LYS A 152 0.92 -8.80 26.81
N GLN A 153 0.73 -8.51 25.54
CA GLN A 153 -0.18 -9.24 24.67
C GLN A 153 0.47 -10.45 23.99
N SER A 154 1.78 -10.58 24.12
CA SER A 154 2.57 -11.62 23.42
C SER A 154 2.44 -11.55 21.90
N ILE A 155 2.36 -10.33 21.37
CA ILE A 155 2.20 -10.03 19.94
C ILE A 155 3.47 -9.38 19.42
N LYS A 156 3.91 -9.85 18.27
CA LYS A 156 4.93 -9.22 17.43
C LYS A 156 4.29 -8.82 16.13
N ALA A 157 4.22 -7.54 15.84
CA ALA A 157 3.71 -6.99 14.59
C ALA A 157 4.85 -6.38 13.78
N THR A 158 4.99 -6.78 12.52
CA THR A 158 5.92 -6.15 11.58
C THR A 158 5.12 -5.22 10.68
N ILE A 159 5.21 -3.91 10.94
CA ILE A 159 4.42 -2.88 10.26
C ILE A 159 5.24 -2.30 9.12
N THR A 160 4.68 -2.26 7.90
CA THR A 160 5.20 -1.44 6.81
C THR A 160 4.54 -0.08 6.89
N ILE A 161 5.29 0.95 7.23
CA ILE A 161 4.74 2.28 7.50
C ILE A 161 4.12 2.89 6.25
N THR A 162 2.82 3.15 6.28
CA THR A 162 2.09 3.91 5.25
C THR A 162 1.59 5.25 5.75
N SER A 163 1.58 5.46 7.08
CA SER A 163 1.22 6.73 7.71
C SER A 163 2.06 6.95 8.97
N ILE A 164 2.46 8.21 9.18
CA ILE A 164 3.18 8.66 10.38
C ILE A 164 2.48 9.92 10.88
N ILE A 165 2.17 9.95 12.17
CA ILE A 165 1.59 11.11 12.85
C ILE A 165 2.49 11.43 14.05
N TYR A 166 2.92 12.68 14.16
CA TYR A 166 3.68 13.18 15.29
C TYR A 166 2.77 14.00 16.21
N SER A 167 2.75 13.65 17.48
CA SER A 167 2.07 14.40 18.54
C SER A 167 3.13 15.01 19.45
N PHE A 168 3.48 16.27 19.20
CA PHE A 168 4.54 16.95 19.94
C PHE A 168 4.14 17.20 21.40
N ASP A 169 2.88 17.49 21.68
CA ASP A 169 2.39 17.72 23.05
C ASP A 169 2.41 16.45 23.91
N ALA A 170 2.21 15.29 23.28
CA ALA A 170 2.25 14.00 23.96
C ALA A 170 3.63 13.32 23.87
N GLU A 171 4.57 13.90 23.13
CA GLU A 171 5.85 13.27 22.81
C GLU A 171 5.68 11.87 22.23
N GLU A 172 4.76 11.70 21.27
CA GLU A 172 4.44 10.41 20.69
C GLU A 172 4.60 10.42 19.17
N THR A 173 4.99 9.28 18.63
CA THR A 173 4.91 8.96 17.20
C THR A 173 3.92 7.83 17.00
N THR A 174 2.91 8.06 16.18
CA THR A 174 1.97 7.02 15.76
C THR A 174 2.31 6.59 14.33
N ILE A 175 2.55 5.30 14.14
CA ILE A 175 2.77 4.70 12.82
C ILE A 175 1.65 3.74 12.51
N SER A 176 1.23 3.67 11.24
CA SER A 176 0.27 2.67 10.80
C SER A 176 0.59 2.15 9.41
N GLY A 177 0.11 0.95 9.14
CA GLY A 177 0.26 0.32 7.83
C GLY A 177 -0.04 -1.18 7.83
N PRO A 178 0.05 -1.80 6.65
CA PRO A 178 -0.08 -3.25 6.50
C PRO A 178 0.91 -3.97 7.40
N THR A 179 0.47 -5.06 8.01
CA THR A 179 1.26 -5.75 9.02
C THR A 179 1.25 -7.27 8.86
N GLU A 180 2.38 -7.87 9.22
CA GLU A 180 2.54 -9.30 9.47
C GLU A 180 2.52 -9.50 11.00
N ILE A 181 1.73 -10.46 11.47
CA ILE A 181 1.53 -10.72 12.90
C ILE A 181 2.08 -12.09 13.25
N ASP A 182 2.95 -12.12 14.25
CA ASP A 182 3.45 -13.31 14.88
C ASP A 182 3.12 -13.29 16.37
N PHE A 183 2.93 -14.47 16.96
CA PHE A 183 2.81 -14.60 18.41
C PHE A 183 4.19 -14.85 19.04
N VAL A 184 4.53 -14.03 20.03
CA VAL A 184 5.75 -14.27 20.82
C VAL A 184 5.47 -15.38 21.82
N ARG A 185 6.20 -16.50 21.72
CA ARG A 185 6.15 -17.53 22.76
C ARG A 185 6.72 -16.93 24.06
N LYS A 186 5.96 -17.03 25.14
CA LYS A 186 6.51 -16.82 26.49
C LYS A 186 7.43 -18.02 26.78
N GLU A 187 8.71 -17.76 26.91
CA GLU A 187 9.64 -18.72 27.49
C GLU A 187 9.40 -18.83 29.01
#